data_4180865a46e4ae39d478ebbd13e45d88
#
_entry.id   4180865a46e4ae39d478ebbd13e45d88
#
_cell.length_a   1.000
_cell.length_b   1.000
_cell.length_c   1.000
_cell.angle_alpha   90.00
_cell.angle_beta   90.00
_cell.angle_gamma   90.00
#
_symmetry.space_group_name_H-M   'P 1'
#
loop_
_entity.id
_entity.type
_entity.pdbx_description
1 polymer ?
#
loop_
_entity_poly.entity_id
_entity_poly.type
_entity_poly.pdbx_seq_one_letter_code
_entity_poly.pdbx_strand_id
1 'polypeptide(L)'
;MRLKPPKFIRWLMPDLIWEMKDRSAVYLTFDDGPTPGITEWILAMLEKYDAKATFFVLGKNVEAYPDLFRRIVDAGHKVGNHTYSHQKGWGMSLERYIEDVDFANDLIHSELFRPPYARITPAQARFLGQRYKLVMWDVLSRDYSRSLSPRKCLKNVTKHLEPLSLIHI
;
A
#
# COMPACT_ATOMS: atom_id res chain seq x y z
N MET A 1 -0.02 17.98 -5.57
CA MET A 1 0.48 16.61 -5.83
C MET A 1 -0.37 16.01 -6.94
N ARG A 2 0.24 15.40 -7.95
CA ARG A 2 -0.49 14.78 -9.08
C ARG A 2 -1.19 13.51 -8.61
N LEU A 3 -2.40 13.22 -9.13
CA LEU A 3 -3.17 12.02 -8.79
C LEU A 3 -2.62 10.76 -9.48
N LYS A 4 -1.98 10.93 -10.64
CA LYS A 4 -1.21 9.87 -11.33
C LYS A 4 0.28 10.22 -11.28
N PRO A 5 1.18 9.25 -11.04
CA PRO A 5 2.62 9.48 -11.07
C PRO A 5 3.07 9.88 -12.48
N PRO A 6 4.03 10.81 -12.61
CA PRO A 6 4.56 11.21 -13.91
C PRO A 6 5.22 10.03 -14.63
N LYS A 7 5.04 9.93 -15.97
CA LYS A 7 5.58 8.84 -16.78
C LYS A 7 7.11 8.69 -16.65
N PHE A 8 7.84 9.81 -16.46
CA PHE A 8 9.29 9.76 -16.32
C PHE A 8 9.73 9.06 -15.01
N ILE A 9 8.95 9.14 -13.92
CA ILE A 9 9.27 8.42 -12.66
C ILE A 9 9.10 6.91 -12.88
N ARG A 10 8.06 6.49 -13.61
CA ARG A 10 7.86 5.08 -13.98
C ARG A 10 9.02 4.57 -14.85
N TRP A 11 9.51 5.40 -15.76
CA TRP A 11 10.65 5.07 -16.61
C TRP A 11 11.97 4.96 -15.82
N LEU A 12 12.19 5.83 -14.83
CA LEU A 12 13.37 5.80 -13.97
C LEU A 12 13.40 4.61 -12.99
N MET A 13 12.23 4.04 -12.68
CA MET A 13 12.06 2.95 -11.72
C MET A 13 11.17 1.85 -12.33
N PRO A 14 11.66 1.13 -13.36
CA PRO A 14 10.88 0.13 -14.10
C PRO A 14 10.54 -1.11 -13.26
N ASP A 15 11.32 -1.40 -12.22
CA ASP A 15 11.11 -2.55 -11.33
C ASP A 15 9.96 -2.34 -10.33
N LEU A 16 9.42 -1.12 -10.25
CA LEU A 16 8.27 -0.82 -9.40
C LEU A 16 6.96 -1.13 -10.13
N ILE A 17 6.04 -1.80 -9.45
CA ILE A 17 4.71 -2.12 -9.97
C ILE A 17 3.80 -0.91 -9.76
N TRP A 18 3.47 -0.21 -10.85
CA TRP A 18 2.60 0.97 -10.84
C TRP A 18 1.16 0.66 -11.24
N GLU A 19 0.97 -0.41 -11.99
CA GLU A 19 -0.33 -0.90 -12.48
C GLU A 19 -0.25 -2.43 -12.63
N MET A 20 -1.38 -3.08 -12.62
CA MET A 20 -1.45 -4.53 -12.75
C MET A 20 -1.49 -4.94 -14.24
N LYS A 21 -1.34 -6.22 -14.52
CA LYS A 21 -1.35 -6.74 -15.91
C LYS A 21 -2.71 -7.22 -16.36
N ASP A 22 -3.55 -7.65 -15.44
CA ASP A 22 -4.89 -8.16 -15.73
C ASP A 22 -5.87 -7.00 -15.92
N ARG A 23 -6.38 -6.86 -17.14
CA ARG A 23 -7.30 -5.80 -17.58
C ARG A 23 -8.76 -6.03 -17.19
N SER A 24 -9.07 -7.11 -16.51
CA SER A 24 -10.45 -7.43 -16.12
C SER A 24 -10.87 -6.76 -14.81
N ALA A 25 -9.92 -6.19 -14.05
CA ALA A 25 -10.19 -5.72 -12.69
C ALA A 25 -9.53 -4.37 -12.39
N VAL A 26 -9.99 -3.75 -11.31
CA VAL A 26 -9.31 -2.68 -10.57
C VAL A 26 -8.86 -3.23 -9.22
N TYR A 27 -7.77 -2.69 -8.70
CA TYR A 27 -7.11 -3.22 -7.51
C TYR A 27 -7.18 -2.20 -6.39
N LEU A 28 -8.02 -2.48 -5.40
CA LEU A 28 -8.12 -1.68 -4.17
C LEU A 28 -6.94 -1.97 -3.26
N THR A 29 -6.27 -0.93 -2.79
CA THR A 29 -5.23 -1.06 -1.79
C THR A 29 -5.43 -0.05 -0.66
N PHE A 30 -5.20 -0.50 0.57
CA PHE A 30 -5.31 0.29 1.80
C PHE A 30 -3.98 0.25 2.53
N ASP A 31 -3.49 1.42 2.93
CA ASP A 31 -2.22 1.57 3.63
C ASP A 31 -2.44 1.85 5.14
N ASP A 32 -1.36 1.77 5.93
CA ASP A 32 -1.28 2.16 7.34
C ASP A 32 -2.05 1.29 8.37
N GLY A 33 -2.86 0.34 7.93
CA GLY A 33 -3.61 -0.54 8.84
C GLY A 33 -2.72 -1.58 9.59
N PRO A 34 -3.33 -2.48 10.38
CA PRO A 34 -4.72 -2.45 10.81
C PRO A 34 -4.99 -1.32 11.82
N THR A 35 -6.16 -0.71 11.73
CA THR A 35 -6.61 0.35 12.65
C THR A 35 -8.01 0.02 13.15
N PRO A 36 -8.22 -0.14 14.47
CA PRO A 36 -9.54 -0.44 15.03
C PRO A 36 -10.61 0.54 14.60
N GLY A 37 -11.81 0.02 14.36
CA GLY A 37 -12.96 0.77 13.86
C GLY A 37 -12.93 0.97 12.35
N ILE A 38 -11.81 1.46 11.79
CA ILE A 38 -11.68 1.73 10.35
C ILE A 38 -11.50 0.42 9.57
N THR A 39 -10.57 -0.44 10.01
CA THR A 39 -10.31 -1.70 9.31
C THR A 39 -11.51 -2.63 9.34
N GLU A 40 -12.23 -2.73 10.47
CA GLU A 40 -13.46 -3.52 10.56
C GLU A 40 -14.54 -3.00 9.61
N TRP A 41 -14.69 -1.68 9.52
CA TRP A 41 -15.64 -1.07 8.60
C TRP A 41 -15.27 -1.38 7.14
N ILE A 42 -13.98 -1.28 6.77
CA ILE A 42 -13.51 -1.62 5.42
C ILE A 42 -13.79 -3.10 5.11
N LEU A 43 -13.49 -4.02 6.03
CA LEU A 43 -13.74 -5.45 5.87
C LEU A 43 -15.23 -5.73 5.64
N ALA A 44 -16.11 -5.14 6.43
CA ALA A 44 -17.56 -5.28 6.26
C ALA A 44 -18.04 -4.74 4.90
N MET A 45 -17.47 -3.63 4.42
CA MET A 45 -17.80 -3.09 3.10
C MET A 45 -17.29 -3.99 1.97
N LEU A 46 -16.07 -4.53 2.07
CA LEU A 46 -15.53 -5.45 1.08
C LEU A 46 -16.34 -6.75 1.01
N GLU A 47 -16.73 -7.30 2.16
CA GLU A 47 -17.62 -8.47 2.24
C GLU A 47 -18.98 -8.20 1.59
N LYS A 48 -19.63 -7.06 1.93
CA LYS A 48 -20.92 -6.66 1.37
C LYS A 48 -20.93 -6.62 -0.17
N TYR A 49 -19.81 -6.25 -0.78
CA TYR A 49 -19.68 -6.15 -2.23
C TYR A 49 -18.94 -7.31 -2.88
N ASP A 50 -18.68 -8.39 -2.13
CA ASP A 50 -17.87 -9.53 -2.56
C ASP A 50 -16.55 -9.11 -3.22
N ALA A 51 -15.91 -8.08 -2.66
CA ALA A 51 -14.68 -7.50 -3.17
C ALA A 51 -13.47 -7.94 -2.36
N LYS A 52 -12.32 -8.10 -3.02
CA LYS A 52 -11.05 -8.35 -2.36
C LYS A 52 -10.12 -7.13 -2.53
N ALA A 53 -9.22 -6.97 -1.56
CA ALA A 53 -8.25 -5.87 -1.53
C ALA A 53 -6.87 -6.35 -1.08
N THR A 54 -5.89 -5.46 -1.21
CA THR A 54 -4.56 -5.63 -0.61
C THR A 54 -4.36 -4.58 0.47
N PHE A 55 -3.93 -5.02 1.66
CA PHE A 55 -3.64 -4.15 2.79
C PHE A 55 -2.12 -4.07 2.99
N PHE A 56 -1.53 -2.91 2.81
CA PHE A 56 -0.14 -2.65 3.17
C PHE A 56 -0.08 -2.19 4.61
N VAL A 57 0.26 -3.11 5.51
CA VAL A 57 0.13 -2.93 6.95
C VAL A 57 1.44 -2.53 7.61
N LEU A 58 1.36 -1.75 8.68
CA LEU A 58 2.50 -1.38 9.51
C LEU A 58 2.78 -2.48 10.53
N GLY A 59 4.04 -2.89 10.66
CA GLY A 59 4.43 -3.91 11.63
C GLY A 59 4.00 -3.58 13.07
N LYS A 60 4.17 -2.32 13.51
CA LYS A 60 3.71 -1.86 14.83
C LYS A 60 2.20 -2.01 15.06
N ASN A 61 1.40 -1.87 13.99
CA ASN A 61 -0.05 -2.00 14.11
C ASN A 61 -0.46 -3.49 14.09
N VAL A 62 0.27 -4.33 13.34
CA VAL A 62 0.08 -5.78 13.40
C VAL A 62 0.39 -6.32 14.79
N GLU A 63 1.49 -5.85 15.40
CA GLU A 63 1.85 -6.21 16.79
C GLU A 63 0.81 -5.74 17.79
N ALA A 64 0.29 -4.51 17.64
CA ALA A 64 -0.72 -3.94 18.55
C ALA A 64 -2.11 -4.58 18.38
N TYR A 65 -2.46 -5.03 17.17
CA TYR A 65 -3.80 -5.54 16.82
C TYR A 65 -3.72 -6.85 16.03
N PRO A 66 -3.11 -7.91 16.58
CA PRO A 66 -2.87 -9.18 15.86
C PRO A 66 -4.17 -9.88 15.44
N ASP A 67 -5.22 -9.80 16.24
CA ASP A 67 -6.51 -10.40 15.90
C ASP A 67 -7.18 -9.69 14.72
N LEU A 68 -7.04 -8.36 14.65
CA LEU A 68 -7.57 -7.62 13.52
C LEU A 68 -6.78 -7.90 12.23
N PHE A 69 -5.45 -8.04 12.34
CA PHE A 69 -4.62 -8.49 11.23
C PHE A 69 -5.04 -9.88 10.74
N ARG A 70 -5.25 -10.84 11.66
CA ARG A 70 -5.72 -12.19 11.32
C ARG A 70 -7.05 -12.13 10.56
N ARG A 71 -8.00 -11.29 10.98
CA ARG A 71 -9.29 -11.11 10.28
C ARG A 71 -9.12 -10.62 8.84
N ILE A 72 -8.14 -9.77 8.54
CA ILE A 72 -7.83 -9.37 7.15
C ILE A 72 -7.42 -10.59 6.32
N VAL A 73 -6.55 -11.43 6.87
CA VAL A 73 -6.04 -12.64 6.19
C VAL A 73 -7.15 -13.68 6.01
N ASP A 74 -7.90 -13.98 7.08
CA ASP A 74 -8.97 -14.97 7.08
C ASP A 74 -10.13 -14.60 6.12
N ALA A 75 -10.37 -13.29 5.94
CA ALA A 75 -11.31 -12.78 4.94
C ALA A 75 -10.80 -12.93 3.49
N GLY A 76 -9.60 -13.52 3.29
CA GLY A 76 -9.02 -13.79 1.97
C GLY A 76 -8.47 -12.56 1.25
N HIS A 77 -8.17 -11.49 1.98
CA HIS A 77 -7.47 -10.33 1.45
C HIS A 77 -5.96 -10.59 1.36
N LYS A 78 -5.27 -9.86 0.49
CA LYS A 78 -3.81 -9.88 0.45
C LYS A 78 -3.25 -8.89 1.46
N VAL A 79 -2.09 -9.22 2.02
CA VAL A 79 -1.33 -8.33 2.88
C VAL A 79 0.01 -8.01 2.27
N GLY A 80 0.53 -6.82 2.53
CA GLY A 80 1.85 -6.35 2.13
C GLY A 80 2.52 -5.61 3.26
N ASN A 81 3.84 -5.57 3.23
CA ASN A 81 4.67 -4.87 4.21
C ASN A 81 4.71 -3.37 3.88
N HIS A 82 4.43 -2.53 4.90
CA HIS A 82 4.52 -1.07 4.81
C HIS A 82 5.51 -0.47 5.82
N THR A 83 6.61 -1.20 6.10
CA THR A 83 7.57 -0.98 7.18
C THR A 83 7.00 -1.22 8.58
N TYR A 84 7.84 -1.26 9.60
CA TYR A 84 7.35 -1.37 10.98
C TYR A 84 6.85 -0.03 11.51
N SER A 85 7.65 1.02 11.36
CA SER A 85 7.42 2.30 12.02
C SER A 85 6.92 3.42 11.11
N HIS A 86 6.56 3.11 9.84
CA HIS A 86 6.11 4.07 8.82
C HIS A 86 7.20 5.08 8.43
N GLN A 87 8.45 4.62 8.37
CA GLN A 87 9.57 5.49 8.00
C GLN A 87 9.65 5.69 6.48
N LYS A 88 9.94 6.92 6.08
CA LYS A 88 10.31 7.24 4.69
C LYS A 88 11.76 6.80 4.44
N GLY A 89 12.05 6.16 3.31
CA GLY A 89 13.41 5.73 2.98
C GLY A 89 14.39 6.88 2.77
N TRP A 90 13.91 8.04 2.30
CA TRP A 90 14.75 9.21 2.12
C TRP A 90 15.25 9.78 3.45
N GLY A 91 16.58 9.94 3.56
CA GLY A 91 17.22 10.42 4.78
C GLY A 91 17.56 9.35 5.80
N MET A 92 17.25 8.06 5.50
CA MET A 92 17.71 6.92 6.28
C MET A 92 18.86 6.19 5.58
N SER A 93 19.78 5.60 6.35
CA SER A 93 20.77 4.67 5.81
C SER A 93 20.07 3.42 5.25
N LEU A 94 20.72 2.72 4.35
CA LEU A 94 20.19 1.47 3.78
C LEU A 94 19.90 0.46 4.89
N GLU A 95 20.85 0.25 5.79
CA GLU A 95 20.79 -0.75 6.85
C GLU A 95 19.59 -0.52 7.75
N ARG A 96 19.43 0.69 8.29
CA ARG A 96 18.31 1.04 9.18
C ARG A 96 16.95 0.90 8.51
N TYR A 97 16.88 1.24 7.21
CA TYR A 97 15.63 1.10 6.49
C TYR A 97 15.27 -0.38 6.28
N ILE A 98 16.28 -1.20 5.95
CA ILE A 98 16.09 -2.65 5.78
C ILE A 98 15.71 -3.31 7.11
N GLU A 99 16.37 -2.96 8.22
CA GLU A 99 16.02 -3.45 9.57
C GLU A 99 14.54 -3.18 9.90
N ASP A 100 14.03 -1.96 9.63
CA ASP A 100 12.63 -1.60 9.87
C ASP A 100 11.66 -2.40 8.98
N VAL A 101 12.06 -2.68 7.73
CA VAL A 101 11.28 -3.53 6.81
C VAL A 101 11.31 -4.99 7.26
N ASP A 102 12.45 -5.52 7.64
CA ASP A 102 12.61 -6.92 8.05
C ASP A 102 11.87 -7.20 9.35
N PHE A 103 11.98 -6.30 10.33
CA PHE A 103 11.23 -6.40 11.58
C PHE A 103 9.70 -6.42 11.35
N ALA A 104 9.21 -5.62 10.42
CA ALA A 104 7.80 -5.71 10.01
C ALA A 104 7.48 -7.07 9.37
N ASN A 105 8.39 -7.59 8.53
CA ASN A 105 8.11 -8.82 7.78
C ASN A 105 8.12 -10.08 8.65
N ASP A 106 8.81 -10.06 9.80
CA ASP A 106 8.75 -11.12 10.80
C ASP A 106 7.34 -11.31 11.38
N LEU A 107 6.49 -10.27 11.28
CA LEU A 107 5.10 -10.29 11.72
C LEU A 107 4.12 -10.51 10.57
N ILE A 108 4.44 -9.98 9.36
CA ILE A 108 3.51 -9.90 8.22
C ILE A 108 3.67 -11.10 7.28
N HIS A 109 4.89 -11.59 7.07
CA HIS A 109 5.25 -12.70 6.17
C HIS A 109 4.74 -12.50 4.73
N SER A 110 5.09 -11.35 4.10
CA SER A 110 4.65 -11.02 2.75
C SER A 110 5.81 -10.81 1.78
N GLU A 111 5.58 -11.14 0.50
CA GLU A 111 6.47 -10.78 -0.62
C GLU A 111 6.08 -9.43 -1.26
N LEU A 112 5.01 -8.77 -0.78
CA LEU A 112 4.61 -7.45 -1.26
C LEU A 112 5.17 -6.38 -0.33
N PHE A 113 5.71 -5.33 -0.90
CA PHE A 113 6.20 -4.18 -0.15
C PHE A 113 5.76 -2.88 -0.81
N ARG A 114 5.32 -1.92 0.00
CA ARG A 114 5.05 -0.55 -0.45
C ARG A 114 5.82 0.43 0.44
N PRO A 115 6.70 1.26 -0.13
CA PRO A 115 7.45 2.24 0.67
C PRO A 115 6.52 3.37 1.13
N PRO A 116 6.55 3.74 2.42
CA PRO A 116 5.82 4.90 2.93
C PRO A 116 6.10 6.17 2.12
N TYR A 117 5.04 6.96 1.88
CA TYR A 117 5.11 8.21 1.10
C TYR A 117 5.62 8.06 -0.34
N ALA A 118 5.74 6.85 -0.89
CA ALA A 118 6.49 6.55 -2.13
C ALA A 118 7.96 7.02 -2.10
N ARG A 119 8.56 7.09 -0.91
CA ARG A 119 9.91 7.63 -0.71
C ARG A 119 10.89 6.50 -0.42
N ILE A 120 11.49 6.01 -1.48
CA ILE A 120 12.52 4.98 -1.46
C ILE A 120 13.72 5.45 -2.31
N THR A 121 14.94 5.17 -1.86
CA THR A 121 16.14 5.47 -2.66
C THR A 121 16.39 4.34 -3.69
N PRO A 122 17.13 4.60 -4.79
CA PRO A 122 17.48 3.55 -5.76
C PRO A 122 18.23 2.37 -5.12
N ALA A 123 19.10 2.63 -4.13
CA ALA A 123 19.82 1.57 -3.42
C ALA A 123 18.88 0.68 -2.61
N GLN A 124 17.95 1.30 -1.85
CA GLN A 124 16.93 0.57 -1.09
C GLN A 124 15.99 -0.21 -2.01
N ALA A 125 15.54 0.40 -3.12
CA ALA A 125 14.66 -0.26 -4.08
C ALA A 125 15.34 -1.47 -4.73
N ARG A 126 16.62 -1.36 -5.13
CA ARG A 126 17.39 -2.47 -5.69
C ARG A 126 17.56 -3.62 -4.69
N PHE A 127 17.86 -3.30 -3.43
CA PHE A 127 18.04 -4.32 -2.40
C PHE A 127 16.72 -5.03 -2.07
N LEU A 128 15.65 -4.26 -1.82
CA LEU A 128 14.33 -4.81 -1.51
C LEU A 128 13.68 -5.53 -2.69
N GLY A 129 13.92 -5.07 -3.91
CA GLY A 129 13.41 -5.70 -5.13
C GLY A 129 13.90 -7.12 -5.39
N GLN A 130 14.98 -7.56 -4.71
CA GLN A 130 15.45 -8.95 -4.75
C GLN A 130 14.55 -9.90 -3.92
N ARG A 131 13.81 -9.38 -2.95
CA ARG A 131 13.00 -10.15 -2.00
C ARG A 131 11.51 -9.81 -2.08
N TYR A 132 11.17 -8.62 -2.55
CA TYR A 132 9.81 -8.09 -2.57
C TYR A 132 9.39 -7.63 -3.96
N LYS A 133 8.10 -7.78 -4.25
CA LYS A 133 7.42 -7.04 -5.31
C LYS A 133 7.11 -5.64 -4.79
N LEU A 134 7.80 -4.63 -5.32
CA LEU A 134 7.65 -3.25 -4.89
C LEU A 134 6.40 -2.63 -5.55
N VAL A 135 5.33 -2.50 -4.79
CA VAL A 135 4.00 -2.09 -5.29
C VAL A 135 3.76 -0.62 -5.00
N MET A 136 3.51 0.14 -6.06
CA MET A 136 3.16 1.55 -5.98
C MET A 136 1.65 1.74 -6.23
N TRP A 137 1.25 2.81 -6.91
CA TRP A 137 -0.12 3.09 -7.34
C TRP A 137 -0.13 3.94 -8.60
N ASP A 138 -1.22 3.89 -9.35
CA ASP A 138 -1.47 4.82 -10.46
C ASP A 138 -2.58 5.82 -10.14
N VAL A 139 -3.51 5.49 -9.24
CA VAL A 139 -4.58 6.36 -8.77
C VAL A 139 -4.48 6.59 -7.26
N LEU A 140 -4.54 7.86 -6.85
CA LEU A 140 -4.44 8.29 -5.45
C LEU A 140 -5.72 9.00 -5.01
N SER A 141 -6.38 8.48 -3.97
CA SER A 141 -7.58 9.09 -3.38
C SER A 141 -7.31 10.44 -2.71
N ARG A 142 -6.17 10.55 -2.02
CA ARG A 142 -5.77 11.66 -1.15
C ARG A 142 -6.67 11.82 0.08
N ASP A 143 -7.25 10.74 0.57
CA ASP A 143 -8.11 10.71 1.76
C ASP A 143 -7.37 11.17 3.03
N TYR A 144 -6.06 10.95 3.14
CA TYR A 144 -5.21 11.47 4.22
C TYR A 144 -5.18 13.00 4.32
N SER A 145 -5.66 13.72 3.31
CA SER A 145 -5.64 15.18 3.29
C SER A 145 -6.86 15.77 3.99
N ARG A 146 -6.66 16.32 5.18
CA ARG A 146 -7.72 16.97 5.98
C ARG A 146 -8.42 18.14 5.26
N SER A 147 -7.82 18.68 4.19
CA SER A 147 -8.40 19.76 3.38
C SER A 147 -9.36 19.27 2.28
N LEU A 148 -9.46 17.96 2.06
CA LEU A 148 -10.33 17.37 1.04
C LEU A 148 -11.60 16.78 1.66
N SER A 149 -12.75 17.07 1.02
CA SER A 149 -14.00 16.42 1.39
C SER A 149 -14.04 14.97 0.87
N PRO A 150 -14.82 14.07 1.50
CA PRO A 150 -14.99 12.69 1.03
C PRO A 150 -15.44 12.62 -0.45
N ARG A 151 -16.33 13.53 -0.87
CA ARG A 151 -16.78 13.64 -2.27
C ARG A 151 -15.63 13.95 -3.23
N LYS A 152 -14.65 14.75 -2.78
CA LYS A 152 -13.46 15.08 -3.58
C LYS A 152 -12.52 13.88 -3.69
N CYS A 153 -12.32 13.13 -2.60
CA CYS A 153 -11.56 11.88 -2.60
C CYS A 153 -12.17 10.86 -3.56
N LEU A 154 -13.48 10.64 -3.48
CA LEU A 154 -14.20 9.77 -4.42
C LEU A 154 -14.00 10.23 -5.88
N LYS A 155 -14.13 11.53 -6.15
CA LYS A 155 -13.93 12.08 -7.51
C LYS A 155 -12.49 11.88 -7.99
N ASN A 156 -11.49 11.97 -7.12
CA ASN A 156 -10.10 11.71 -7.47
C ASN A 156 -9.91 10.27 -7.98
N VAL A 157 -10.58 9.31 -7.36
CA VAL A 157 -10.55 7.91 -7.79
C VAL A 157 -11.35 7.73 -9.08
N THR A 158 -12.64 8.02 -9.06
CA THR A 158 -13.57 7.68 -10.16
C THR A 158 -13.24 8.37 -11.48
N LYS A 159 -12.68 9.59 -11.45
CA LYS A 159 -12.28 10.32 -12.66
C LYS A 159 -11.09 9.69 -13.39
N HIS A 160 -10.24 8.98 -12.67
CA HIS A 160 -8.97 8.45 -13.19
C HIS A 160 -8.91 6.93 -13.21
N LEU A 161 -10.03 6.29 -12.88
CA LEU A 161 -10.15 4.84 -12.86
C LEU A 161 -10.13 4.29 -14.29
N GLU A 162 -9.25 3.35 -14.51
CA GLU A 162 -9.12 2.59 -15.75
C GLU A 162 -8.99 1.09 -15.38
N PRO A 163 -9.31 0.15 -16.28
CA PRO A 163 -8.89 -1.23 -16.10
C PRO A 163 -7.39 -1.28 -15.81
N LEU A 164 -6.94 -2.10 -14.86
CA LEU A 164 -5.58 -2.19 -14.32
C LEU A 164 -5.27 -1.23 -13.17
N SER A 165 -6.11 -0.21 -12.90
CA SER A 165 -5.81 0.79 -11.89
C SER A 165 -5.54 0.17 -10.53
N LEU A 166 -4.41 0.57 -9.95
CA LEU A 166 -4.00 0.25 -8.60
C LEU A 166 -4.27 1.49 -7.74
N ILE A 167 -5.33 1.39 -6.94
CA ILE A 167 -5.89 2.51 -6.19
C ILE A 167 -5.31 2.51 -4.78
N HIS A 168 -4.72 3.62 -4.39
CA HIS A 168 -4.24 3.89 -3.05
C HIS A 168 -5.31 4.66 -2.25
N ILE A 169 -5.72 4.09 -1.13
CA ILE A 169 -6.67 4.62 -0.16
C ILE A 169 -6.02 4.57 1.23
#